data_7743a4b4c2d3028743b5731a2d65c250
#
_entry.id   7743a4b4c2d3028743b5731a2d65c250
#
_cell.length_a   1.000
_cell.length_b   1.000
_cell.length_c   1.000
_cell.angle_alpha   90.00
_cell.angle_beta   90.00
_cell.angle_gamma   90.00
#
_symmetry.space_group_name_H-M   'P 1'
#
loop_
_entity.id
_entity.type
_entity.pdbx_description
1 polymer ?
#
loop_
_entity_poly.entity_id
_entity_poly.type
_entity_poly.pdbx_seq_one_letter_code
_entity_poly.pdbx_strand_id
1 'polypeptide(L)'
;MSTRTPTLPGTRAATDRVPLLALLAPLLLFTHGIVDWVDGLDSLDGLRGLGGLGGVAAARDEGALSVAAGVLLVLSVAGFAWLTAGLGARLRHLPLAVPTALLAAFGAGATAAVWVGQITGLIGHSAPAALSSGGGVLTAVALAMVLVALTVEGHLPAGSLALAAVSVGIMLLPWGLGPLASLVLLIALAPLTRPVEAD
;
A
#
# COMPACT_ATOMS: atom_id res chain seq x y z
N MET A 1 34.75 -4.29 -28.46
CA MET A 1 34.31 -5.43 -27.62
C MET A 1 33.21 -4.94 -26.70
N SER A 2 31.95 -5.23 -27.02
CA SER A 2 30.79 -4.80 -26.21
C SER A 2 30.54 -5.85 -25.14
N THR A 3 30.90 -5.56 -23.90
CA THR A 3 30.64 -6.43 -22.74
C THR A 3 29.15 -6.35 -22.39
N ARG A 4 28.37 -7.32 -22.87
CA ARG A 4 27.00 -7.53 -22.38
C ARG A 4 27.07 -7.97 -20.93
N THR A 5 26.69 -7.08 -20.02
CA THR A 5 26.51 -7.43 -18.61
C THR A 5 25.35 -8.45 -18.48
N PRO A 6 25.56 -9.61 -17.86
CA PRO A 6 24.50 -10.61 -17.71
C PRO A 6 23.43 -10.05 -16.76
N THR A 7 22.23 -9.84 -17.27
CA THR A 7 21.05 -9.48 -16.45
C THR A 7 20.60 -10.70 -15.67
N LEU A 8 20.63 -10.64 -14.34
CA LEU A 8 20.13 -11.70 -13.46
C LEU A 8 18.64 -11.99 -13.77
N PRO A 9 18.25 -13.27 -13.96
CA PRO A 9 16.90 -13.64 -14.39
C PRO A 9 15.77 -13.18 -13.45
N GLY A 10 16.03 -12.99 -12.16
CA GLY A 10 15.04 -12.52 -11.18
C GLY A 10 14.57 -11.07 -11.34
N THR A 11 15.33 -10.25 -12.05
CA THR A 11 14.99 -8.82 -12.20
C THR A 11 14.00 -8.53 -13.31
N ARG A 12 13.94 -9.35 -14.36
CA ARG A 12 12.92 -9.24 -15.41
C ARG A 12 11.54 -9.59 -14.87
N ALA A 13 11.40 -10.67 -14.09
CA ALA A 13 10.13 -11.09 -13.54
C ALA A 13 9.50 -10.05 -12.58
N ALA A 14 10.30 -9.27 -11.85
CA ALA A 14 9.81 -8.21 -10.98
C ALA A 14 9.28 -7.00 -11.77
N THR A 15 9.95 -6.65 -12.87
CA THR A 15 9.59 -5.48 -13.70
C THR A 15 8.31 -5.76 -14.52
N ASP A 16 8.12 -6.99 -14.99
CA ASP A 16 6.97 -7.39 -15.79
C ASP A 16 5.65 -7.38 -15.00
N ARG A 17 5.73 -7.45 -13.66
CA ARG A 17 4.56 -7.44 -12.78
C ARG A 17 4.15 -6.04 -12.29
N VAL A 18 4.93 -5.02 -12.56
CA VAL A 18 4.63 -3.64 -12.13
C VAL A 18 3.25 -3.17 -12.59
N PRO A 19 2.82 -3.36 -13.86
CA PRO A 19 1.49 -2.92 -14.31
C PRO A 19 0.36 -3.63 -13.55
N LEU A 20 0.50 -4.93 -13.30
CA LEU A 20 -0.48 -5.71 -12.55
C LEU A 20 -0.57 -5.23 -11.10
N LEU A 21 0.56 -5.00 -10.44
CA LEU A 21 0.60 -4.57 -9.04
C LEU A 21 0.10 -3.15 -8.86
N ALA A 22 0.32 -2.25 -9.84
CA ALA A 22 -0.19 -0.89 -9.83
C ALA A 22 -1.73 -0.83 -9.86
N LEU A 23 -2.39 -1.87 -10.39
CA LEU A 23 -3.85 -2.04 -10.34
C LEU A 23 -4.29 -2.83 -9.11
N LEU A 24 -3.65 -3.96 -8.84
CA LEU A 24 -4.10 -4.92 -7.84
C LEU A 24 -3.98 -4.37 -6.41
N ALA A 25 -2.86 -3.71 -6.08
CA ALA A 25 -2.65 -3.24 -4.72
C ALA A 25 -3.67 -2.17 -4.28
N PRO A 26 -3.97 -1.10 -5.07
CA PRO A 26 -5.04 -0.16 -4.74
C PRO A 26 -6.42 -0.79 -4.74
N LEU A 27 -6.69 -1.78 -5.63
CA LEU A 27 -7.97 -2.48 -5.67
C LEU A 27 -8.18 -3.33 -4.41
N LEU A 28 -7.15 -4.02 -3.92
CA LEU A 28 -7.21 -4.74 -2.65
C LEU A 28 -7.44 -3.78 -1.48
N LEU A 29 -6.80 -2.61 -1.50
CA LEU A 29 -7.03 -1.59 -0.48
C LEU A 29 -8.46 -1.03 -0.53
N PHE A 30 -9.00 -0.85 -1.73
CA PHE A 30 -10.40 -0.46 -1.93
C PHE A 30 -11.36 -1.50 -1.36
N THR A 31 -11.13 -2.79 -1.71
CA THR A 31 -11.96 -3.90 -1.22
C THR A 31 -11.86 -4.03 0.30
N HIS A 32 -10.65 -3.89 0.88
CA HIS A 32 -10.46 -3.81 2.32
C HIS A 32 -11.34 -2.71 2.94
N GLY A 33 -11.26 -1.49 2.40
CA GLY A 33 -12.03 -0.35 2.90
C GLY A 33 -13.54 -0.55 2.83
N ILE A 34 -14.05 -1.22 1.78
CA ILE A 34 -15.49 -1.57 1.68
C ILE A 34 -15.87 -2.62 2.73
N VAL A 35 -15.07 -3.69 2.87
CA VAL A 35 -15.34 -4.74 3.86
C VAL A 35 -15.30 -4.17 5.28
N ASP A 36 -14.30 -3.33 5.58
CA ASP A 36 -14.17 -2.64 6.86
C ASP A 36 -15.37 -1.71 7.13
N TRP A 37 -15.89 -1.07 6.09
CA TRP A 37 -17.05 -0.19 6.19
C TRP A 37 -18.34 -0.97 6.45
N VAL A 38 -18.54 -2.09 5.76
CA VAL A 38 -19.68 -3.00 5.98
C VAL A 38 -19.64 -3.60 7.38
N ASP A 39 -18.48 -4.08 7.84
CA ASP A 39 -18.28 -4.60 9.19
C ASP A 39 -18.59 -3.55 10.28
N GLY A 40 -18.24 -2.29 10.00
CA GLY A 40 -18.58 -1.15 10.86
C GLY A 40 -20.07 -0.77 10.88
N LEU A 41 -20.83 -1.07 9.82
CA LEU A 41 -22.27 -0.82 9.74
C LEU A 41 -23.10 -1.90 10.46
N ASP A 42 -22.63 -3.15 10.47
CA ASP A 42 -23.29 -4.26 11.14
C ASP A 42 -23.23 -4.14 12.67
N SER A 43 -22.23 -3.44 13.20
CA SER A 43 -22.22 -3.04 14.59
C SER A 43 -23.17 -1.85 14.77
N LEU A 44 -24.29 -2.00 15.48
CA LEU A 44 -25.26 -0.91 15.78
C LEU A 44 -24.64 0.31 16.49
N ASP A 45 -23.39 0.20 16.95
CA ASP A 45 -22.53 1.29 17.38
C ASP A 45 -21.81 2.02 16.24
N GLY A 46 -21.98 1.59 15.01
CA GLY A 46 -21.26 2.08 13.82
C GLY A 46 -21.51 3.55 13.48
N LEU A 47 -22.60 4.17 13.95
CA LEU A 47 -22.80 5.61 13.83
C LEU A 47 -21.82 6.43 14.68
N ARG A 48 -21.20 5.84 15.69
CA ARG A 48 -20.12 6.45 16.48
C ARG A 48 -18.72 6.18 15.93
N GLY A 49 -18.61 5.20 15.02
CA GLY A 49 -17.34 4.69 14.46
C GLY A 49 -16.91 5.34 13.14
N LEU A 50 -17.55 6.38 12.64
CA LEU A 50 -17.07 7.16 11.49
C LEU A 50 -15.76 7.94 11.78
N GLY A 51 -15.14 7.67 12.91
CA GLY A 51 -13.90 8.28 13.37
C GLY A 51 -12.67 7.51 12.91
N GLY A 52 -12.15 7.86 11.74
CA GLY A 52 -10.74 7.82 11.39
C GLY A 52 -10.00 6.47 11.40
N LEU A 53 -8.82 6.49 10.80
CA LEU A 53 -7.81 5.43 10.75
C LEU A 53 -7.39 4.83 12.12
N GLY A 54 -7.89 5.35 13.22
CA GLY A 54 -7.69 4.83 14.58
C GLY A 54 -8.75 3.83 15.04
N GLY A 55 -9.79 3.57 14.25
CA GLY A 55 -10.93 2.74 14.63
C GLY A 55 -10.72 1.23 14.60
N VAL A 56 -9.56 0.73 14.20
CA VAL A 56 -9.25 -0.71 14.21
C VAL A 56 -9.17 -1.29 15.63
N ALA A 57 -9.16 -0.45 16.65
CA ALA A 57 -8.94 -0.87 18.04
C ALA A 57 -10.20 -0.98 18.91
N ALA A 58 -11.39 -0.64 18.42
CA ALA A 58 -12.61 -0.84 19.20
C ALA A 58 -13.10 -2.28 19.01
N ALA A 59 -13.12 -3.05 20.10
CA ALA A 59 -13.64 -4.39 20.27
C ALA A 59 -14.59 -4.86 19.13
N ARG A 60 -14.02 -5.28 18.01
CA ARG A 60 -14.75 -5.99 16.97
C ARG A 60 -14.84 -7.44 17.41
N ASP A 61 -16.04 -7.96 17.44
CA ASP A 61 -16.24 -9.41 17.50
C ASP A 61 -15.38 -10.05 16.41
N GLU A 62 -14.70 -11.15 16.72
CA GLU A 62 -13.81 -11.91 15.82
C GLU A 62 -14.61 -12.53 14.66
N GLY A 63 -15.36 -11.69 13.94
CA GLY A 63 -16.19 -12.10 12.81
C GLY A 63 -15.35 -12.44 11.58
N ALA A 64 -15.86 -13.28 10.71
CA ALA A 64 -15.24 -13.64 9.44
C ALA A 64 -14.92 -12.41 8.56
N LEU A 65 -15.72 -11.35 8.64
CA LEU A 65 -15.52 -10.10 7.91
C LEU A 65 -14.28 -9.34 8.40
N SER A 66 -14.06 -9.26 9.71
CA SER A 66 -12.89 -8.62 10.29
C SER A 66 -11.59 -9.34 9.87
N VAL A 67 -11.61 -10.69 9.89
CA VAL A 67 -10.47 -11.49 9.40
C VAL A 67 -10.23 -11.25 7.90
N ALA A 68 -11.30 -11.23 7.09
CA ALA A 68 -11.20 -10.97 5.66
C ALA A 68 -10.64 -9.56 5.38
N ALA A 69 -11.10 -8.54 6.10
CA ALA A 69 -10.58 -7.19 6.00
C ALA A 69 -9.07 -7.14 6.31
N GLY A 70 -8.63 -7.80 7.38
CA GLY A 70 -7.22 -7.88 7.75
C GLY A 70 -6.36 -8.58 6.69
N VAL A 71 -6.82 -9.69 6.11
CA VAL A 71 -6.14 -10.37 5.00
C VAL A 71 -6.00 -9.44 3.80
N LEU A 72 -7.07 -8.75 3.40
CA LEU A 72 -7.05 -7.82 2.28
C LEU A 72 -6.08 -6.67 2.52
N LEU A 73 -6.01 -6.13 3.75
CA LEU A 73 -5.04 -5.12 4.12
C LEU A 73 -3.61 -5.61 3.97
N VAL A 74 -3.28 -6.76 4.54
CA VAL A 74 -1.94 -7.35 4.46
C VAL A 74 -1.54 -7.60 3.01
N LEU A 75 -2.44 -8.16 2.20
CA LEU A 75 -2.19 -8.40 0.78
C LEU A 75 -2.00 -7.10 -0.01
N SER A 76 -2.77 -6.05 0.30
CA SER A 76 -2.62 -4.74 -0.30
C SER A 76 -1.25 -4.13 0.02
N VAL A 77 -0.87 -4.11 1.31
CA VAL A 77 0.42 -3.54 1.75
C VAL A 77 1.59 -4.34 1.16
N ALA A 78 1.49 -5.67 1.11
CA ALA A 78 2.48 -6.52 0.43
C ALA A 78 2.56 -6.21 -1.08
N GLY A 79 1.42 -5.97 -1.73
CA GLY A 79 1.34 -5.55 -3.12
C GLY A 79 2.05 -4.21 -3.36
N PHE A 80 1.83 -3.22 -2.49
CA PHE A 80 2.54 -1.93 -2.56
C PHE A 80 4.05 -2.07 -2.29
N ALA A 81 4.45 -2.93 -1.36
CA ALA A 81 5.87 -3.19 -1.12
C ALA A 81 6.54 -3.82 -2.35
N TRP A 82 5.86 -4.76 -3.00
CA TRP A 82 6.37 -5.38 -4.22
C TRP A 82 6.38 -4.38 -5.39
N LEU A 83 5.35 -3.57 -5.53
CA LEU A 83 5.31 -2.47 -6.51
C LEU A 83 6.50 -1.52 -6.31
N THR A 84 6.75 -1.09 -5.06
CA THR A 84 7.88 -0.21 -4.71
C THR A 84 9.22 -0.85 -5.08
N ALA A 85 9.41 -2.14 -4.80
CA ALA A 85 10.61 -2.87 -5.18
C ALA A 85 10.77 -2.97 -6.71
N GLY A 86 9.68 -3.23 -7.44
CA GLY A 86 9.67 -3.29 -8.90
C GLY A 86 9.98 -1.95 -9.56
N LEU A 87 9.42 -0.85 -9.04
CA LEU A 87 9.72 0.51 -9.49
C LEU A 87 11.15 0.90 -9.11
N GLY A 88 11.60 0.57 -7.89
CA GLY A 88 12.99 0.79 -7.46
C GLY A 88 14.00 0.08 -8.36
N ALA A 89 13.64 -1.10 -8.90
CA ALA A 89 14.48 -1.81 -9.85
C ALA A 89 14.68 -1.04 -11.18
N ARG A 90 13.76 -0.16 -11.58
CA ARG A 90 13.92 0.75 -12.73
C ARG A 90 14.87 1.91 -12.39
N LEU A 91 14.94 2.30 -11.13
CA LEU A 91 15.73 3.41 -10.60
C LEU A 91 17.09 2.95 -10.01
N ARG A 92 17.62 1.82 -10.47
CA ARG A 92 18.86 1.21 -9.89
C ARG A 92 20.09 2.12 -9.93
N HIS A 93 20.12 3.10 -10.82
CA HIS A 93 21.17 4.09 -10.89
C HIS A 93 21.10 5.11 -9.75
N LEU A 94 19.94 5.18 -9.04
CA LEU A 94 19.78 6.03 -7.87
C LEU A 94 20.12 5.25 -6.58
N PRO A 95 20.81 5.88 -5.62
CA PRO A 95 21.14 5.26 -4.34
C PRO A 95 19.91 4.96 -3.47
N LEU A 96 18.74 5.52 -3.83
CA LEU A 96 17.47 5.35 -3.10
C LEU A 96 16.75 4.02 -3.39
N ALA A 97 17.11 3.30 -4.46
CA ALA A 97 16.38 2.10 -4.90
C ALA A 97 16.36 0.98 -3.85
N VAL A 98 17.53 0.70 -3.22
CA VAL A 98 17.64 -0.35 -2.21
C VAL A 98 16.99 0.06 -0.88
N PRO A 99 17.28 1.26 -0.31
CA PRO A 99 16.64 1.69 0.92
C PRO A 99 15.11 1.73 0.85
N THR A 100 14.54 2.21 -0.24
CA THR A 100 13.07 2.25 -0.40
C THR A 100 12.45 0.87 -0.48
N ALA A 101 13.08 -0.08 -1.19
CA ALA A 101 12.61 -1.45 -1.26
C ALA A 101 12.67 -2.14 0.13
N LEU A 102 13.74 -1.94 0.88
CA LEU A 102 13.87 -2.47 2.24
C LEU A 102 12.86 -1.84 3.19
N LEU A 103 12.65 -0.53 3.12
CA LEU A 103 11.67 0.17 3.94
C LEU A 103 10.25 -0.33 3.68
N ALA A 104 9.89 -0.52 2.40
CA ALA A 104 8.59 -1.06 2.01
C ALA A 104 8.41 -2.51 2.48
N ALA A 105 9.42 -3.36 2.33
CA ALA A 105 9.38 -4.74 2.78
C ALA A 105 9.25 -4.84 4.30
N PHE A 106 9.99 -4.01 5.05
CA PHE A 106 9.89 -3.92 6.49
C PHE A 106 8.49 -3.47 6.93
N GLY A 107 7.93 -2.44 6.27
CA GLY A 107 6.58 -1.95 6.54
C GLY A 107 5.51 -3.02 6.32
N ALA A 108 5.60 -3.77 5.21
CA ALA A 108 4.68 -4.87 4.92
C ALA A 108 4.81 -6.02 5.95
N GLY A 109 6.03 -6.38 6.32
CA GLY A 109 6.29 -7.39 7.34
C GLY A 109 5.76 -6.97 8.71
N ALA A 110 5.94 -5.70 9.10
CA ALA A 110 5.40 -5.16 10.35
C ALA A 110 3.86 -5.19 10.36
N THR A 111 3.20 -4.80 9.26
CA THR A 111 1.73 -4.88 9.13
C THR A 111 1.24 -6.31 9.30
N ALA A 112 1.87 -7.27 8.63
CA ALA A 112 1.51 -8.69 8.73
C ALA A 112 1.74 -9.23 10.15
N ALA A 113 2.85 -8.89 10.78
CA ALA A 113 3.18 -9.34 12.13
C ALA A 113 2.18 -8.81 13.18
N VAL A 114 1.80 -7.54 13.07
CA VAL A 114 0.79 -6.94 13.96
C VAL A 114 -0.56 -7.62 13.78
N TRP A 115 -0.99 -7.81 12.54
CA TRP A 115 -2.26 -8.49 12.23
C TRP A 115 -2.30 -9.92 12.77
N VAL A 116 -1.23 -10.72 12.55
CA VAL A 116 -1.11 -12.07 13.09
C VAL A 116 -1.10 -12.03 14.62
N GLY A 117 -0.36 -11.09 15.23
CA GLY A 117 -0.31 -10.93 16.68
C GLY A 117 -1.68 -10.60 17.29
N GLN A 118 -2.52 -9.84 16.60
CA GLN A 118 -3.89 -9.54 17.03
C GLN A 118 -4.79 -10.78 16.95
N ILE A 119 -4.78 -11.52 15.83
CA ILE A 119 -5.60 -12.74 15.66
C ILE A 119 -5.20 -13.83 16.65
N THR A 120 -3.90 -13.97 16.93
CA THR A 120 -3.41 -14.97 17.87
C THR A 120 -3.54 -14.55 19.34
N GLY A 121 -4.02 -13.33 19.60
CA GLY A 121 -4.15 -12.80 20.96
C GLY A 121 -2.81 -12.45 21.63
N LEU A 122 -1.69 -12.52 20.89
CA LEU A 122 -0.36 -12.13 21.40
C LEU A 122 -0.24 -10.61 21.59
N ILE A 123 -0.96 -9.85 20.78
CA ILE A 123 -1.06 -8.40 20.88
C ILE A 123 -2.50 -8.08 21.24
N GLY A 124 -2.70 -7.41 22.39
CA GLY A 124 -4.04 -7.03 22.83
C GLY A 124 -4.67 -6.00 21.87
N HIS A 125 -6.01 -5.96 21.88
CA HIS A 125 -6.81 -5.02 21.07
C HIS A 125 -6.53 -3.53 21.37
N SER A 126 -5.86 -3.24 22.48
CA SER A 126 -5.41 -1.89 22.87
C SER A 126 -4.01 -1.53 22.37
N ALA A 127 -3.53 -2.17 21.28
CA ALA A 127 -2.23 -1.84 20.70
C ALA A 127 -2.16 -0.35 20.34
N PRO A 128 -1.03 0.34 20.64
CA PRO A 128 -0.86 1.74 20.26
C PRO A 128 -1.07 1.94 18.77
N ALA A 129 -1.73 3.05 18.37
CA ALA A 129 -1.99 3.38 16.97
C ALA A 129 -0.70 3.38 16.12
N ALA A 130 0.42 3.79 16.70
CA ALA A 130 1.72 3.74 16.03
C ALA A 130 2.15 2.32 15.66
N LEU A 131 1.75 1.30 16.43
CA LEU A 131 2.06 -0.09 16.13
C LEU A 131 1.13 -0.64 15.05
N SER A 132 -0.17 -0.33 15.14
CA SER A 132 -1.18 -0.85 14.21
C SER A 132 -1.09 -0.23 12.80
N SER A 133 -0.74 1.05 12.69
CA SER A 133 -0.65 1.77 11.40
C SER A 133 0.79 1.96 10.92
N GLY A 134 1.78 1.82 11.77
CA GLY A 134 3.19 2.15 11.46
C GLY A 134 3.76 1.40 10.26
N GLY A 135 3.43 0.13 10.10
CA GLY A 135 3.87 -0.68 8.96
C GLY A 135 3.33 -0.16 7.62
N GLY A 136 2.03 0.15 7.56
CA GLY A 136 1.41 0.74 6.37
C GLY A 136 1.99 2.12 6.04
N VAL A 137 2.22 2.95 7.04
CA VAL A 137 2.85 4.28 6.87
C VAL A 137 4.26 4.15 6.28
N LEU A 138 5.09 3.24 6.77
CA LEU A 138 6.43 3.01 6.24
C LEU A 138 6.40 2.57 4.77
N THR A 139 5.48 1.69 4.41
CA THR A 139 5.29 1.27 3.01
C THR A 139 4.83 2.44 2.13
N ALA A 140 3.90 3.27 2.63
CA ALA A 140 3.42 4.45 1.91
C ALA A 140 4.52 5.49 1.70
N VAL A 141 5.36 5.74 2.71
CA VAL A 141 6.53 6.65 2.60
C VAL A 141 7.51 6.12 1.57
N ALA A 142 7.82 4.83 1.59
CA ALA A 142 8.72 4.22 0.62
C ALA A 142 8.17 4.35 -0.83
N LEU A 143 6.87 4.09 -1.02
CA LEU A 143 6.21 4.27 -2.32
C LEU A 143 6.27 5.75 -2.76
N ALA A 144 5.96 6.69 -1.85
CA ALA A 144 6.03 8.12 -2.17
C ALA A 144 7.41 8.55 -2.62
N MET A 145 8.48 8.09 -1.95
CA MET A 145 9.87 8.38 -2.35
C MET A 145 10.17 7.90 -3.78
N VAL A 146 9.71 6.70 -4.14
CA VAL A 146 9.90 6.14 -5.48
C VAL A 146 9.08 6.92 -6.52
N LEU A 147 7.83 7.30 -6.21
CA LEU A 147 7.00 8.10 -7.11
C LEU A 147 7.59 9.50 -7.35
N VAL A 148 8.14 10.13 -6.31
CA VAL A 148 8.87 11.41 -6.45
C VAL A 148 10.08 11.24 -7.37
N ALA A 149 10.89 10.20 -7.17
CA ALA A 149 12.05 9.95 -8.00
C ALA A 149 11.67 9.74 -9.48
N LEU A 150 10.61 8.94 -9.75
CA LEU A 150 10.08 8.72 -11.10
C LEU A 150 9.55 10.01 -11.74
N THR A 151 8.96 10.90 -10.94
CA THR A 151 8.47 12.19 -11.44
C THR A 151 9.62 13.12 -11.78
N VAL A 152 10.65 13.17 -10.95
CA VAL A 152 11.87 13.98 -11.20
C VAL A 152 12.59 13.51 -12.46
N GLU A 153 12.61 12.20 -12.72
CA GLU A 153 13.20 11.62 -13.93
C GLU A 153 12.30 11.73 -15.18
N GLY A 154 11.10 12.31 -15.04
CA GLY A 154 10.16 12.46 -16.16
C GLY A 154 9.44 11.17 -16.58
N HIS A 155 9.57 10.08 -15.83
CA HIS A 155 8.90 8.82 -16.11
C HIS A 155 7.43 8.79 -15.63
N LEU A 156 7.06 9.71 -14.73
CA LEU A 156 5.70 9.84 -14.20
C LEU A 156 5.24 11.31 -14.31
N PRO A 157 4.01 11.58 -14.79
CA PRO A 157 3.51 12.94 -14.85
C PRO A 157 3.29 13.51 -13.44
N ALA A 158 3.60 14.79 -13.23
CA ALA A 158 3.44 15.47 -11.95
C ALA A 158 2.00 15.39 -11.40
N GLY A 159 0.99 15.31 -12.28
CA GLY A 159 -0.41 15.10 -11.91
C GLY A 159 -0.65 13.81 -11.15
N SER A 160 0.06 12.72 -11.49
CA SER A 160 -0.04 11.45 -10.76
C SER A 160 0.51 11.57 -9.34
N LEU A 161 1.63 12.27 -9.15
CA LEU A 161 2.18 12.53 -7.82
C LEU A 161 1.20 13.39 -6.98
N ALA A 162 0.60 14.42 -7.59
CA ALA A 162 -0.41 15.25 -6.92
C ALA A 162 -1.63 14.42 -6.48
N LEU A 163 -2.15 13.55 -7.36
CA LEU A 163 -3.25 12.64 -7.02
C LEU A 163 -2.87 11.65 -5.91
N ALA A 164 -1.66 11.10 -5.93
CA ALA A 164 -1.18 10.24 -4.86
C ALA A 164 -1.12 11.00 -3.52
N ALA A 165 -0.65 12.24 -3.51
CA ALA A 165 -0.64 13.09 -2.32
C ALA A 165 -2.06 13.40 -1.82
N VAL A 166 -3.00 13.66 -2.72
CA VAL A 166 -4.44 13.85 -2.39
C VAL A 166 -5.01 12.59 -1.77
N SER A 167 -4.70 11.40 -2.33
CA SER A 167 -5.12 10.12 -1.76
C SER A 167 -4.66 9.96 -0.31
N VAL A 168 -3.38 10.23 -0.04
CA VAL A 168 -2.83 10.19 1.33
C VAL A 168 -3.55 11.21 2.22
N GLY A 169 -3.78 12.42 1.72
CA GLY A 169 -4.54 13.45 2.46
C GLY A 169 -5.95 12.98 2.84
N ILE A 170 -6.66 12.32 1.92
CA ILE A 170 -8.00 11.76 2.18
C ILE A 170 -7.92 10.64 3.24
N MET A 171 -6.89 9.78 3.19
CA MET A 171 -6.70 8.72 4.19
C MET A 171 -6.45 9.25 5.61
N LEU A 172 -5.87 10.44 5.72
CA LEU A 172 -5.63 11.08 7.03
C LEU A 172 -6.88 11.74 7.62
N LEU A 173 -7.95 11.92 6.82
CA LEU A 173 -9.20 12.46 7.31
C LEU A 173 -9.97 11.42 8.14
N PRO A 174 -10.53 11.82 9.29
CA PRO A 174 -11.22 10.90 10.20
C PRO A 174 -12.62 10.45 9.70
N TRP A 175 -12.92 10.57 8.43
CA TRP A 175 -14.28 10.41 7.88
C TRP A 175 -14.54 9.05 7.22
N GLY A 176 -13.67 8.06 7.40
CA GLY A 176 -13.86 6.74 6.83
C GLY A 176 -13.81 6.70 5.28
N LEU A 177 -13.14 7.66 4.66
CA LEU A 177 -13.04 7.81 3.20
C LEU A 177 -11.95 6.91 2.58
N GLY A 178 -11.52 5.86 3.26
CA GLY A 178 -10.51 4.91 2.78
C GLY A 178 -10.78 4.36 1.38
N PRO A 179 -12.01 3.90 1.05
CA PRO A 179 -12.34 3.44 -0.30
C PRO A 179 -12.17 4.52 -1.36
N LEU A 180 -12.57 5.76 -1.08
CA LEU A 180 -12.39 6.87 -2.01
C LEU A 180 -10.90 7.18 -2.23
N ALA A 181 -10.11 7.20 -1.16
CA ALA A 181 -8.68 7.41 -1.25
C ALA A 181 -7.98 6.35 -2.10
N SER A 182 -8.36 5.08 -1.96
CA SER A 182 -7.79 3.99 -2.75
C SER A 182 -8.15 4.09 -4.24
N LEU A 183 -9.34 4.58 -4.59
CA LEU A 183 -9.71 4.87 -5.98
C LEU A 183 -8.88 6.03 -6.55
N VAL A 184 -8.66 7.10 -5.80
CA VAL A 184 -7.79 8.21 -6.22
C VAL A 184 -6.37 7.70 -6.44
N LEU A 185 -5.87 6.83 -5.55
CA LEU A 185 -4.55 6.21 -5.70
C LEU A 185 -4.47 5.31 -6.94
N LEU A 186 -5.53 4.56 -7.24
CA LEU A 186 -5.63 3.75 -8.46
C LEU A 186 -5.48 4.62 -9.71
N ILE A 187 -6.17 5.76 -9.76
CA ILE A 187 -6.06 6.72 -10.87
C ILE A 187 -4.65 7.30 -10.95
N ALA A 188 -4.05 7.63 -9.79
CA ALA A 188 -2.68 8.14 -9.72
C ALA A 188 -1.65 7.17 -10.30
N LEU A 189 -1.84 5.86 -10.09
CA LEU A 189 -0.94 4.82 -10.57
C LEU A 189 -1.27 4.31 -11.99
N ALA A 190 -2.41 4.73 -12.58
CA ALA A 190 -2.82 4.30 -13.91
C ALA A 190 -1.76 4.51 -15.03
N PRO A 191 -0.95 5.58 -15.05
CA PRO A 191 0.11 5.72 -16.05
C PRO A 191 1.16 4.59 -16.01
N LEU A 192 1.38 3.97 -14.83
CA LEU A 192 2.33 2.86 -14.66
C LEU A 192 1.84 1.55 -15.30
N THR A 193 0.56 1.46 -15.65
CA THR A 193 -0.04 0.28 -16.29
C THR A 193 0.13 0.28 -17.80
N ARG A 194 0.52 1.42 -18.41
CA ARG A 194 0.74 1.49 -19.85
C ARG A 194 2.04 0.79 -20.20
N PRO A 195 2.04 -0.06 -21.24
CA PRO A 195 3.29 -0.61 -21.77
C PRO A 195 4.15 0.57 -22.22
N VAL A 196 5.43 0.56 -21.85
CA VAL A 196 6.41 1.49 -22.41
C VAL A 196 6.53 1.14 -23.89
N GLU A 197 5.95 1.96 -24.77
CA GLU A 197 6.20 1.83 -26.20
C GLU A 197 7.71 1.98 -26.39
N ALA A 198 8.33 0.89 -26.85
CA ALA A 198 9.75 0.92 -27.21
C ALA A 198 9.86 1.64 -28.55
N ASP A 199 10.23 2.93 -28.50
CA ASP A 199 10.73 3.66 -29.66
C ASP A 199 12.11 3.13 -30.10
#